data_a01da4624ab967e745761997ca35a785
#
_entry.id   a01da4624ab967e745761997ca35a785
#
_cell.length_a   1.000
_cell.length_b   1.000
_cell.length_c   1.000
_cell.angle_alpha   90.00
_cell.angle_beta   90.00
_cell.angle_gamma   90.00
#
_symmetry.space_group_name_H-M   'P 1'
#
loop_
_entity.id
_entity.type
_entity.pdbx_description
1 polymer ?
#
loop_
_entity_poly.entity_id
_entity_poly.type
_entity_poly.pdbx_seq_one_letter_code
_entity_poly.pdbx_strand_id
1 'polypeptide(L)'
;MASDSDDEHLRALKAFDDTKAGVKGLVDAGITFIPTIFHHPPESFAPLVPLSTDISIPVIDLHGHRSEVVSAVKAAAETLGFFLVVNHGVPEAAMSNTLAAVRGFHEGSLQEKDPYYTRGEGRRVKYSGNADLFRSPAAKWRDTMYIDNADQLEEDVLPPVCRGIMPEYTRIIRQLGHVLFGLMSEALGLRRGYMEEETGCLDALLLGCHYYPACPEPHLTLGAVRHSDASFLTLVLQDGTVNGLQLLVNNNKQQEVWVEVPAVAGALAVNVGDFLQHVSNDRFKSVVHRVVSNSEGPRVSVVCFFRANMATLYEPVIVDGSGSPRYRTIKAEELFGSSRNILKSASSSRTALANFRL
;
A
#
# COMPACT_ATOMS: atom_id res chain seq x y z
N MET A 1 -9.97 18.47 -29.79
CA MET A 1 -10.79 17.33 -30.25
C MET A 1 -10.09 16.09 -29.72
N ALA A 2 -10.76 15.28 -28.89
CA ALA A 2 -10.24 13.98 -28.49
C ALA A 2 -10.04 13.15 -29.76
N SER A 3 -8.96 12.37 -29.83
CA SER A 3 -8.73 11.49 -30.98
C SER A 3 -9.71 10.31 -30.95
N ASP A 4 -10.03 9.71 -32.11
CA ASP A 4 -10.90 8.51 -32.17
C ASP A 4 -10.37 7.41 -31.25
N SER A 5 -9.06 7.32 -31.03
CA SER A 5 -8.41 6.39 -30.11
C SER A 5 -8.71 6.67 -28.64
N ASP A 6 -8.84 7.94 -28.22
CA ASP A 6 -9.17 8.31 -26.84
C ASP A 6 -10.64 7.94 -26.51
N ASP A 7 -11.54 8.12 -27.48
CA ASP A 7 -12.93 7.74 -27.36
C ASP A 7 -13.12 6.21 -27.33
N GLU A 8 -12.32 5.46 -28.07
CA GLU A 8 -12.34 3.99 -28.03
C GLU A 8 -11.81 3.46 -26.69
N HIS A 9 -10.69 4.02 -26.21
CA HIS A 9 -10.11 3.66 -24.91
C HIS A 9 -11.12 3.93 -23.77
N LEU A 10 -11.74 5.10 -23.76
CA LEU A 10 -12.76 5.44 -22.75
C LEU A 10 -13.98 4.51 -22.80
N ARG A 11 -14.41 4.10 -24.00
CA ARG A 11 -15.51 3.11 -24.16
C ARG A 11 -15.10 1.76 -23.58
N ALA A 12 -13.87 1.31 -23.82
CA ALA A 12 -13.37 0.04 -23.27
C ALA A 12 -13.29 0.08 -21.73
N LEU A 13 -12.82 1.20 -21.14
CA LEU A 13 -12.82 1.38 -19.69
C LEU A 13 -14.23 1.32 -19.10
N LYS A 14 -15.20 1.99 -19.74
CA LYS A 14 -16.61 1.96 -19.30
C LYS A 14 -17.20 0.56 -19.42
N ALA A 15 -16.98 -0.12 -20.53
CA ALA A 15 -17.47 -1.47 -20.74
C ALA A 15 -16.93 -2.44 -19.67
N PHE A 16 -15.65 -2.32 -19.31
CA PHE A 16 -15.08 -3.09 -18.20
C PHE A 16 -15.73 -2.74 -16.86
N ASP A 17 -15.91 -1.45 -16.56
CA ASP A 17 -16.51 -0.96 -15.32
C ASP A 17 -17.95 -1.41 -15.14
N ASP A 18 -18.75 -1.35 -16.21
CA ASP A 18 -20.17 -1.70 -16.24
C ASP A 18 -20.39 -3.19 -15.91
N THR A 19 -19.40 -4.05 -16.13
CA THR A 19 -19.49 -5.46 -15.71
C THR A 19 -19.54 -5.63 -14.20
N LYS A 20 -18.94 -4.69 -13.43
CA LYS A 20 -18.71 -4.75 -11.98
C LYS A 20 -17.99 -6.02 -11.51
N ALA A 21 -17.60 -6.90 -12.43
CA ALA A 21 -16.99 -8.19 -12.15
C ALA A 21 -15.49 -8.08 -11.82
N GLY A 22 -14.86 -6.95 -12.22
CA GLY A 22 -13.45 -6.71 -12.02
C GLY A 22 -12.55 -7.59 -12.88
N VAL A 23 -11.27 -7.61 -12.54
CA VAL A 23 -10.25 -8.44 -13.20
C VAL A 23 -10.53 -9.93 -12.99
N LYS A 24 -11.00 -10.31 -11.79
CA LYS A 24 -11.43 -11.67 -11.52
C LYS A 24 -12.50 -12.15 -12.51
N GLY A 25 -13.47 -11.31 -12.84
CA GLY A 25 -14.50 -11.64 -13.82
C GLY A 25 -13.95 -11.91 -15.23
N LEU A 26 -12.89 -11.22 -15.64
CA LEU A 26 -12.20 -11.50 -16.90
C LEU A 26 -11.57 -12.90 -16.88
N VAL A 27 -10.86 -13.22 -15.77
CA VAL A 27 -10.21 -14.54 -15.62
C VAL A 27 -11.24 -15.67 -15.55
N ASP A 28 -12.35 -15.47 -14.84
CA ASP A 28 -13.46 -16.44 -14.78
C ASP A 28 -14.10 -16.68 -16.15
N ALA A 29 -14.10 -15.67 -17.03
CA ALA A 29 -14.53 -15.80 -18.42
C ALA A 29 -13.53 -16.55 -19.32
N GLY A 30 -12.37 -16.96 -18.78
CA GLY A 30 -11.37 -17.78 -19.47
C GLY A 30 -10.54 -17.02 -20.51
N ILE A 31 -10.30 -15.71 -20.30
CA ILE A 31 -9.48 -14.93 -21.25
C ILE A 31 -8.07 -15.48 -21.34
N THR A 32 -7.50 -15.49 -22.53
CA THR A 32 -6.11 -15.89 -22.82
C THR A 32 -5.21 -14.70 -23.17
N PHE A 33 -5.80 -13.53 -23.43
CA PHE A 33 -5.11 -12.27 -23.69
C PHE A 33 -5.73 -11.17 -22.84
N ILE A 34 -4.91 -10.26 -22.31
CA ILE A 34 -5.44 -9.15 -21.52
C ILE A 34 -5.97 -8.03 -22.43
N PRO A 35 -7.10 -7.38 -22.07
CA PRO A 35 -7.59 -6.21 -22.80
C PRO A 35 -6.56 -5.06 -22.83
N THR A 36 -6.53 -4.29 -23.90
CA THR A 36 -5.58 -3.20 -24.11
C THR A 36 -5.58 -2.13 -23.02
N ILE A 37 -6.69 -1.96 -22.31
CA ILE A 37 -6.80 -1.06 -21.15
C ILE A 37 -5.85 -1.41 -20.02
N PHE A 38 -5.32 -2.66 -19.98
CA PHE A 38 -4.34 -3.13 -18.98
C PHE A 38 -2.90 -3.09 -19.51
N HIS A 39 -2.67 -2.70 -20.75
CA HIS A 39 -1.32 -2.61 -21.30
C HIS A 39 -0.60 -1.38 -20.78
N HIS A 40 0.38 -1.62 -19.93
CA HIS A 40 1.24 -0.56 -19.43
C HIS A 40 2.32 -0.22 -20.47
N PRO A 41 2.66 1.07 -20.63
CA PRO A 41 3.75 1.45 -21.50
C PRO A 41 5.09 0.90 -20.96
N PRO A 42 6.08 0.60 -21.86
CA PRO A 42 7.35 -0.04 -21.48
C PRO A 42 8.10 0.68 -20.35
N GLU A 43 8.01 2.00 -20.26
CA GLU A 43 8.63 2.81 -19.22
C GLU A 43 8.07 2.52 -17.81
N SER A 44 6.86 1.97 -17.70
CA SER A 44 6.27 1.56 -16.42
C SER A 44 7.04 0.40 -15.77
N PHE A 45 7.78 -0.36 -16.54
CA PHE A 45 8.61 -1.47 -16.08
C PHE A 45 10.04 -1.04 -15.74
N ALA A 46 10.43 0.18 -16.10
CA ALA A 46 11.76 0.72 -15.82
C ALA A 46 11.98 0.93 -14.30
N PRO A 47 13.24 0.90 -13.84
CA PRO A 47 14.42 0.53 -14.60
C PRO A 47 14.43 -0.96 -14.96
N LEU A 48 14.82 -1.29 -16.19
CA LEU A 48 14.94 -2.67 -16.69
C LEU A 48 16.26 -3.30 -16.19
N VAL A 49 16.48 -3.26 -14.90
CA VAL A 49 17.65 -3.88 -14.25
C VAL A 49 17.22 -5.21 -13.66
N PRO A 50 18.01 -6.27 -13.71
CA PRO A 50 17.70 -7.50 -13.02
C PRO A 50 17.45 -7.26 -11.53
N LEU A 51 16.57 -8.07 -10.92
CA LEU A 51 16.36 -8.04 -9.48
C LEU A 51 17.71 -8.21 -8.77
N SER A 52 18.01 -7.31 -7.82
CA SER A 52 19.22 -7.43 -7.02
C SER A 52 19.00 -8.44 -5.90
N THR A 53 19.92 -9.39 -5.77
CA THR A 53 19.97 -10.35 -4.66
C THR A 53 20.93 -9.91 -3.55
N ASP A 54 21.66 -8.81 -3.76
CA ASP A 54 22.70 -8.33 -2.83
C ASP A 54 22.13 -7.50 -1.68
N ILE A 55 20.85 -7.10 -1.78
CA ILE A 55 20.16 -6.29 -0.77
C ILE A 55 19.12 -7.17 -0.09
N SER A 56 19.32 -7.41 1.20
CA SER A 56 18.36 -8.14 2.02
C SER A 56 17.40 -7.19 2.73
N ILE A 57 16.12 -7.57 2.79
CA ILE A 57 15.11 -6.87 3.58
C ILE A 57 15.34 -7.20 5.06
N PRO A 58 15.54 -6.22 5.96
CA PRO A 58 15.71 -6.49 7.38
C PRO A 58 14.49 -7.22 7.96
N VAL A 59 14.74 -8.23 8.80
CA VAL A 59 13.72 -8.92 9.61
C VAL A 59 13.97 -8.56 11.06
N ILE A 60 12.99 -7.93 11.71
CA ILE A 60 13.09 -7.42 13.08
C ILE A 60 12.18 -8.25 13.99
N ASP A 61 12.78 -8.87 15.00
CA ASP A 61 12.05 -9.57 16.05
C ASP A 61 11.60 -8.58 17.14
N LEU A 62 10.28 -8.39 17.29
CA LEU A 62 9.73 -7.44 18.25
C LEU A 62 9.76 -7.95 19.71
N HIS A 63 10.08 -9.22 19.95
CA HIS A 63 10.32 -9.76 21.30
C HIS A 63 11.75 -9.52 21.81
N GLY A 64 12.65 -8.97 20.98
CA GLY A 64 14.02 -8.63 21.37
C GLY A 64 14.09 -7.58 22.49
N HIS A 65 15.30 -7.35 23.02
CA HIS A 65 15.50 -6.28 23.99
C HIS A 65 15.15 -4.92 23.39
N ARG A 66 14.35 -4.11 24.08
CA ARG A 66 13.74 -2.90 23.51
C ARG A 66 14.75 -1.96 22.84
N SER A 67 15.90 -1.72 23.46
CA SER A 67 16.94 -0.84 22.88
C SER A 67 17.52 -1.38 21.56
N GLU A 68 17.61 -2.70 21.42
CA GLU A 68 18.07 -3.37 20.19
C GLU A 68 17.02 -3.28 19.12
N VAL A 69 15.74 -3.50 19.47
CA VAL A 69 14.60 -3.35 18.54
C VAL A 69 14.50 -1.91 18.05
N VAL A 70 14.60 -0.90 18.93
CA VAL A 70 14.61 0.52 18.54
C VAL A 70 15.78 0.81 17.59
N SER A 71 16.98 0.29 17.87
CA SER A 71 18.15 0.47 17.00
C SER A 71 17.96 -0.19 15.63
N ALA A 72 17.38 -1.39 15.58
CA ALA A 72 17.09 -2.10 14.32
C ALA A 72 16.04 -1.37 13.50
N VAL A 73 14.94 -0.94 14.14
CA VAL A 73 13.87 -0.14 13.50
C VAL A 73 14.44 1.17 12.95
N LYS A 74 15.28 1.87 13.74
CA LYS A 74 15.96 3.09 13.31
C LYS A 74 16.80 2.84 12.06
N ALA A 75 17.70 1.85 12.10
CA ALA A 75 18.57 1.53 10.98
C ALA A 75 17.77 1.19 9.71
N ALA A 76 16.71 0.37 9.84
CA ALA A 76 15.86 0.00 8.71
C ALA A 76 15.09 1.20 8.14
N ALA A 77 14.49 2.04 8.99
CA ALA A 77 13.71 3.20 8.58
C ALA A 77 14.58 4.32 7.95
N GLU A 78 15.80 4.51 8.44
CA GLU A 78 16.75 5.52 7.93
C GLU A 78 17.43 5.09 6.62
N THR A 79 17.47 3.78 6.31
CA THR A 79 18.13 3.25 5.11
C THR A 79 17.12 2.87 4.02
N LEU A 80 16.45 1.74 4.18
CA LEU A 80 15.50 1.22 3.21
C LEU A 80 14.09 1.79 3.35
N GLY A 81 13.71 2.26 4.56
CA GLY A 81 12.34 2.64 4.86
C GLY A 81 11.36 1.45 4.82
N PHE A 82 11.90 0.23 4.83
CA PHE A 82 11.14 -1.01 4.70
C PHE A 82 11.81 -2.14 5.51
N PHE A 83 11.00 -2.93 6.19
CA PHE A 83 11.46 -4.09 6.95
C PHE A 83 10.31 -5.08 7.19
N LEU A 84 10.64 -6.30 7.57
CA LEU A 84 9.67 -7.29 8.04
C LEU A 84 9.69 -7.32 9.57
N VAL A 85 8.55 -7.55 10.20
CA VAL A 85 8.46 -7.78 11.65
C VAL A 85 7.94 -9.19 11.92
N VAL A 86 8.57 -9.86 12.88
CA VAL A 86 8.17 -11.16 13.42
C VAL A 86 7.93 -11.06 14.91
N ASN A 87 7.28 -12.04 15.51
CA ASN A 87 6.91 -12.03 16.94
C ASN A 87 6.18 -10.74 17.36
N HIS A 88 5.37 -10.23 16.45
CA HIS A 88 4.66 -8.94 16.56
C HIS A 88 3.35 -9.01 17.35
N GLY A 89 2.99 -10.17 17.88
CA GLY A 89 1.80 -10.34 18.71
C GLY A 89 0.47 -10.46 17.95
N VAL A 90 0.46 -10.33 16.62
CA VAL A 90 -0.74 -10.62 15.81
C VAL A 90 -0.91 -12.14 15.72
N PRO A 91 -2.03 -12.73 16.20
CA PRO A 91 -2.23 -14.16 16.12
C PRO A 91 -2.25 -14.69 14.70
N GLU A 92 -1.62 -15.85 14.47
CA GLU A 92 -1.60 -16.49 13.15
C GLU A 92 -3.03 -16.78 12.63
N ALA A 93 -3.92 -17.19 13.52
CA ALA A 93 -5.32 -17.39 13.16
C ALA A 93 -6.02 -16.10 12.70
N ALA A 94 -5.70 -14.95 13.29
CA ALA A 94 -6.26 -13.66 12.85
C ALA A 94 -5.75 -13.30 11.45
N MET A 95 -4.45 -13.53 11.16
CA MET A 95 -3.87 -13.30 9.84
C MET A 95 -4.48 -14.23 8.78
N SER A 96 -4.54 -15.52 9.05
CA SER A 96 -5.09 -16.52 8.11
C SER A 96 -6.58 -16.32 7.85
N ASN A 97 -7.39 -16.05 8.88
CA ASN A 97 -8.81 -15.76 8.74
C ASN A 97 -9.05 -14.49 7.92
N THR A 98 -8.22 -13.47 8.11
CA THR A 98 -8.31 -12.21 7.36
C THR A 98 -8.02 -12.43 5.87
N LEU A 99 -6.96 -13.16 5.52
CA LEU A 99 -6.66 -13.52 4.13
C LEU A 99 -7.77 -14.37 3.51
N ALA A 100 -8.31 -15.34 4.26
CA ALA A 100 -9.41 -16.19 3.82
C ALA A 100 -10.70 -15.36 3.57
N ALA A 101 -11.02 -14.40 4.44
CA ALA A 101 -12.18 -13.52 4.28
C ALA A 101 -12.03 -12.63 3.03
N VAL A 102 -10.83 -12.08 2.78
CA VAL A 102 -10.56 -11.29 1.55
C VAL A 102 -10.68 -12.16 0.31
N ARG A 103 -10.09 -13.36 0.32
CA ARG A 103 -10.22 -14.32 -0.77
C ARG A 103 -11.70 -14.67 -1.01
N GLY A 104 -12.42 -15.03 0.04
CA GLY A 104 -13.84 -15.39 -0.05
C GLY A 104 -14.71 -14.26 -0.60
N PHE A 105 -14.45 -12.99 -0.22
CA PHE A 105 -15.14 -11.85 -0.81
C PHE A 105 -14.91 -11.73 -2.32
N HIS A 106 -13.64 -11.75 -2.75
CA HIS A 106 -13.32 -11.58 -4.17
C HIS A 106 -13.75 -12.76 -5.04
N GLU A 107 -13.71 -13.98 -4.50
CA GLU A 107 -14.15 -15.21 -5.16
C GLU A 107 -15.68 -15.43 -5.07
N GLY A 108 -16.38 -14.65 -4.25
CA GLY A 108 -17.82 -14.64 -4.15
C GLY A 108 -18.53 -14.20 -5.44
N SER A 109 -19.82 -14.48 -5.53
CA SER A 109 -20.64 -14.13 -6.67
C SER A 109 -20.72 -12.62 -6.94
N LEU A 110 -21.04 -12.23 -8.15
CA LEU A 110 -21.25 -10.81 -8.49
C LEU A 110 -22.37 -10.20 -7.63
N GLN A 111 -23.44 -10.96 -7.37
CA GLN A 111 -24.57 -10.52 -6.54
C GLN A 111 -24.14 -10.16 -5.11
N GLU A 112 -23.19 -10.89 -4.52
CA GLU A 112 -22.66 -10.61 -3.18
C GLU A 112 -21.74 -9.37 -3.16
N LYS A 113 -21.04 -9.09 -4.26
CA LYS A 113 -20.12 -7.96 -4.40
C LYS A 113 -20.79 -6.66 -4.84
N ASP A 114 -21.86 -6.73 -5.63
CA ASP A 114 -22.55 -5.56 -6.21
C ASP A 114 -22.98 -4.50 -5.18
N PRO A 115 -23.50 -4.84 -3.98
CA PRO A 115 -23.84 -3.84 -2.97
C PRO A 115 -22.67 -2.94 -2.53
N TYR A 116 -21.45 -3.42 -2.67
CA TYR A 116 -20.21 -2.70 -2.29
C TYR A 116 -19.56 -2.00 -3.47
N TYR A 117 -19.99 -2.31 -4.70
CA TYR A 117 -19.38 -1.72 -5.90
C TYR A 117 -19.68 -0.22 -5.97
N THR A 118 -18.64 0.57 -6.01
CA THR A 118 -18.77 2.03 -6.11
C THR A 118 -17.48 2.70 -6.52
N ARG A 119 -17.62 3.77 -7.30
CA ARG A 119 -16.54 4.73 -7.59
C ARG A 119 -16.73 6.05 -6.85
N GLY A 120 -17.86 6.16 -6.13
CA GLY A 120 -18.18 7.34 -5.32
C GLY A 120 -17.30 7.44 -4.06
N GLU A 121 -17.11 8.68 -3.61
CA GLU A 121 -16.51 8.98 -2.31
C GLU A 121 -17.60 8.89 -1.21
N GLY A 122 -17.18 8.71 0.04
CA GLY A 122 -18.08 8.74 1.21
C GLY A 122 -18.54 7.37 1.74
N ARG A 123 -18.44 6.27 0.98
CA ARG A 123 -18.67 4.94 1.54
C ARG A 123 -17.46 4.44 2.30
N ARG A 124 -17.68 3.85 3.48
CA ARG A 124 -16.61 3.28 4.31
C ARG A 124 -16.16 1.90 3.84
N VAL A 125 -17.03 1.16 3.17
CA VAL A 125 -16.71 -0.10 2.48
C VAL A 125 -16.95 0.09 0.98
N LYS A 126 -15.92 -0.13 0.18
CA LYS A 126 -15.92 0.09 -1.27
C LYS A 126 -15.24 -1.07 -1.98
N TYR A 127 -15.89 -1.59 -3.00
CA TYR A 127 -15.28 -2.54 -3.93
C TYR A 127 -15.20 -1.93 -5.32
N SER A 128 -14.11 -2.16 -6.03
CA SER A 128 -13.98 -1.83 -7.45
C SER A 128 -12.82 -2.61 -8.09
N GLY A 129 -13.01 -3.00 -9.35
CA GLY A 129 -11.88 -3.34 -10.21
C GLY A 129 -11.15 -2.05 -10.58
N ASN A 130 -9.95 -1.84 -10.01
CA ASN A 130 -9.16 -0.61 -10.21
C ASN A 130 -9.79 0.69 -9.67
N ALA A 131 -9.42 1.09 -8.47
CA ALA A 131 -9.94 2.32 -7.85
C ALA A 131 -9.65 3.60 -8.66
N ASP A 132 -8.61 3.60 -9.48
CA ASP A 132 -8.16 4.72 -10.32
C ASP A 132 -8.34 4.49 -11.83
N LEU A 133 -9.24 3.59 -12.22
CA LEU A 133 -9.48 3.14 -13.60
C LEU A 133 -9.53 4.28 -14.64
N PHE A 134 -10.24 5.36 -14.33
CA PHE A 134 -10.41 6.51 -15.23
C PHE A 134 -9.36 7.62 -15.02
N ARG A 135 -8.36 7.37 -14.18
CA ARG A 135 -7.34 8.37 -13.82
C ARG A 135 -5.93 7.92 -14.15
N SER A 136 -5.68 6.62 -14.20
CA SER A 136 -4.38 6.04 -14.54
C SER A 136 -4.25 5.85 -16.06
N PRO A 137 -3.05 5.94 -16.62
CA PRO A 137 -2.80 5.69 -18.04
C PRO A 137 -3.18 4.28 -18.50
N ALA A 138 -3.06 3.30 -17.59
CA ALA A 138 -3.48 1.92 -17.82
C ALA A 138 -4.09 1.33 -16.54
N ALA A 139 -5.04 0.42 -16.70
CA ALA A 139 -5.63 -0.32 -15.59
C ALA A 139 -4.62 -1.30 -14.98
N LYS A 140 -4.75 -1.56 -13.69
CA LYS A 140 -3.90 -2.50 -12.94
C LYS A 140 -4.57 -3.87 -12.91
N TRP A 141 -3.79 -4.94 -12.96
CA TRP A 141 -4.29 -6.30 -12.88
C TRP A 141 -4.61 -6.68 -11.42
N ARG A 142 -5.67 -6.04 -10.87
CA ARG A 142 -6.04 -6.16 -9.46
C ARG A 142 -7.47 -5.71 -9.21
N ASP A 143 -8.16 -6.44 -8.34
CA ASP A 143 -9.40 -5.99 -7.71
C ASP A 143 -9.14 -5.59 -6.26
N THR A 144 -9.90 -4.63 -5.75
CA THR A 144 -9.68 -4.11 -4.40
C THR A 144 -10.99 -3.82 -3.68
N MET A 145 -11.09 -4.29 -2.45
CA MET A 145 -12.05 -3.79 -1.47
C MET A 145 -11.32 -2.91 -0.45
N TYR A 146 -11.79 -1.70 -0.25
CA TYR A 146 -11.32 -0.81 0.81
C TYR A 146 -12.29 -0.81 1.98
N ILE A 147 -11.78 -0.88 3.21
CA ILE A 147 -12.57 -0.78 4.44
C ILE A 147 -11.92 0.28 5.33
N ASP A 148 -12.66 1.34 5.64
CA ASP A 148 -12.18 2.47 6.41
C ASP A 148 -12.54 2.31 7.89
N ASN A 149 -11.54 2.23 8.78
CA ASN A 149 -11.69 2.04 10.24
C ASN A 149 -12.70 0.92 10.57
N ALA A 150 -12.40 -0.32 10.13
CA ALA A 150 -13.33 -1.45 10.25
C ALA A 150 -13.74 -1.74 11.69
N ASP A 151 -12.90 -1.46 12.67
CA ASP A 151 -13.16 -1.59 14.11
C ASP A 151 -14.19 -0.58 14.66
N GLN A 152 -14.60 0.38 13.85
CA GLN A 152 -15.61 1.40 14.17
C GLN A 152 -16.87 1.27 13.30
N LEU A 153 -17.02 0.16 12.56
CA LEU A 153 -18.17 -0.10 11.71
C LEU A 153 -19.16 -1.05 12.41
N GLU A 154 -20.45 -0.82 12.16
CA GLU A 154 -21.45 -1.82 12.44
C GLU A 154 -21.25 -3.03 11.50
N GLU A 155 -21.44 -4.24 12.03
CA GLU A 155 -21.12 -5.46 11.27
C GLU A 155 -21.94 -5.64 9.98
N ASP A 156 -23.17 -5.12 9.94
CA ASP A 156 -24.04 -5.20 8.78
C ASP A 156 -23.56 -4.36 7.58
N VAL A 157 -22.69 -3.35 7.83
CA VAL A 157 -22.02 -2.56 6.79
C VAL A 157 -20.97 -3.39 6.06
N LEU A 158 -20.43 -4.42 6.71
CA LEU A 158 -19.39 -5.29 6.15
C LEU A 158 -19.98 -6.43 5.34
N PRO A 159 -19.28 -6.89 4.27
CA PRO A 159 -19.63 -8.14 3.61
C PRO A 159 -19.75 -9.28 4.63
N PRO A 160 -20.74 -10.17 4.49
CA PRO A 160 -20.98 -11.24 5.47
C PRO A 160 -19.71 -12.06 5.82
N VAL A 161 -18.89 -12.35 4.80
CA VAL A 161 -17.62 -13.09 4.96
C VAL A 161 -16.55 -12.32 5.75
N CYS A 162 -16.70 -11.00 5.91
CA CYS A 162 -15.78 -10.10 6.60
C CYS A 162 -16.21 -9.79 8.05
N ARG A 163 -17.46 -10.11 8.42
CA ARG A 163 -18.02 -9.79 9.75
C ARG A 163 -17.25 -10.50 10.86
N GLY A 164 -17.10 -9.84 11.99
CA GLY A 164 -16.26 -10.30 13.10
C GLY A 164 -14.77 -10.29 12.80
N ILE A 165 -14.35 -10.72 11.61
CA ILE A 165 -12.94 -10.90 11.24
C ILE A 165 -12.23 -9.54 11.02
N MET A 166 -12.77 -8.68 10.14
CA MET A 166 -12.14 -7.41 9.82
C MET A 166 -12.10 -6.42 10.98
N PRO A 167 -13.15 -6.27 11.80
CA PRO A 167 -13.08 -5.44 12.99
C PRO A 167 -12.04 -5.93 13.99
N GLU A 168 -11.98 -7.25 14.26
CA GLU A 168 -10.99 -7.83 15.14
C GLU A 168 -9.57 -7.61 14.62
N TYR A 169 -9.31 -7.94 13.37
CA TYR A 169 -8.00 -7.72 12.75
C TYR A 169 -7.57 -6.25 12.80
N THR A 170 -8.49 -5.33 12.50
CA THR A 170 -8.22 -3.89 12.54
C THR A 170 -7.81 -3.43 13.94
N ARG A 171 -8.50 -3.94 14.99
CA ARG A 171 -8.16 -3.63 16.38
C ARG A 171 -6.76 -4.15 16.75
N ILE A 172 -6.44 -5.38 16.35
CA ILE A 172 -5.12 -5.98 16.59
C ILE A 172 -4.02 -5.20 15.87
N ILE A 173 -4.25 -4.82 14.60
CA ILE A 173 -3.29 -4.02 13.81
C ILE A 173 -3.11 -2.62 14.42
N ARG A 174 -4.15 -2.01 14.98
CA ARG A 174 -4.03 -0.72 15.67
C ARG A 174 -3.17 -0.83 16.94
N GLN A 175 -3.28 -1.95 17.67
CA GLN A 175 -2.39 -2.24 18.83
C GLN A 175 -0.93 -2.40 18.37
N LEU A 176 -0.68 -3.13 17.28
CA LEU A 176 0.65 -3.22 16.70
C LEU A 176 1.15 -1.85 16.21
N GLY A 177 0.28 -1.05 15.62
CA GLY A 177 0.58 0.35 15.25
C GLY A 177 1.07 1.17 16.42
N HIS A 178 0.39 1.08 17.57
CA HIS A 178 0.83 1.74 18.82
C HIS A 178 2.27 1.33 19.23
N VAL A 179 2.59 0.04 19.12
CA VAL A 179 3.95 -0.46 19.40
C VAL A 179 4.96 0.12 18.41
N LEU A 180 4.66 0.07 17.11
CA LEU A 180 5.56 0.53 16.06
C LEU A 180 5.80 2.04 16.10
N PHE A 181 4.76 2.86 16.31
CA PHE A 181 4.92 4.31 16.45
C PHE A 181 5.68 4.69 17.70
N GLY A 182 5.54 3.91 18.79
CA GLY A 182 6.36 4.06 19.97
C GLY A 182 7.85 3.81 19.68
N LEU A 183 8.17 2.75 18.93
CA LEU A 183 9.54 2.45 18.49
C LEU A 183 10.08 3.53 17.54
N MET A 184 9.26 4.03 16.61
CA MET A 184 9.64 5.12 15.70
C MET A 184 9.90 6.43 16.44
N SER A 185 9.10 6.76 17.47
CA SER A 185 9.33 7.94 18.32
C SER A 185 10.70 7.85 19.03
N GLU A 186 10.98 6.72 19.67
CA GLU A 186 12.25 6.48 20.35
C GLU A 186 13.44 6.44 19.36
N ALA A 187 13.26 5.88 18.16
CA ALA A 187 14.26 5.87 17.10
C ALA A 187 14.63 7.29 16.61
N LEU A 188 13.69 8.24 16.71
CA LEU A 188 13.94 9.66 16.45
C LEU A 188 14.58 10.39 17.65
N GLY A 189 14.70 9.75 18.81
CA GLY A 189 15.14 10.40 20.05
C GLY A 189 14.04 11.16 20.77
N LEU A 190 12.78 10.86 20.47
CA LEU A 190 11.61 11.49 21.08
C LEU A 190 11.02 10.60 22.19
N ARG A 191 10.15 11.16 23.02
CA ARG A 191 9.37 10.37 23.98
C ARG A 191 8.51 9.34 23.27
N ARG A 192 8.30 8.18 23.86
CA ARG A 192 7.62 7.02 23.25
C ARG A 192 6.25 7.33 22.64
N GLY A 193 5.41 8.13 23.29
CA GLY A 193 4.06 8.48 22.82
C GLY A 193 3.99 9.63 21.82
N TYR A 194 5.15 10.22 21.45
CA TYR A 194 5.20 11.46 20.68
C TYR A 194 4.41 11.40 19.37
N MET A 195 4.67 10.39 18.53
CA MET A 195 4.01 10.29 17.23
C MET A 195 2.48 10.19 17.37
N GLU A 196 2.00 9.38 18.30
CA GLU A 196 0.56 9.19 18.52
C GLU A 196 -0.11 10.47 19.00
N GLU A 197 0.46 11.11 20.02
CA GLU A 197 -0.14 12.28 20.67
C GLU A 197 -0.06 13.56 19.84
N GLU A 198 1.05 13.75 19.10
CA GLU A 198 1.30 15.00 18.36
C GLU A 198 0.84 14.92 16.89
N THR A 199 0.75 13.71 16.32
CA THR A 199 0.41 13.58 14.90
C THR A 199 -0.93 12.91 14.63
N GLY A 200 -1.54 12.26 15.63
CA GLY A 200 -2.77 11.48 15.42
C GLY A 200 -2.59 10.33 14.42
N CYS A 201 -1.38 9.74 14.35
CA CYS A 201 -1.03 8.71 13.37
C CYS A 201 -1.84 7.41 13.48
N LEU A 202 -2.57 7.21 14.59
CA LEU A 202 -3.48 6.09 14.82
C LEU A 202 -4.96 6.41 14.58
N ASP A 203 -5.32 7.66 14.26
CA ASP A 203 -6.73 8.10 14.20
C ASP A 203 -7.47 7.44 13.02
N ALA A 204 -6.79 7.23 11.91
CA ALA A 204 -7.40 6.69 10.71
C ALA A 204 -6.61 5.50 10.17
N LEU A 205 -7.30 4.35 10.03
CA LEU A 205 -6.75 3.11 9.48
C LEU A 205 -7.61 2.64 8.31
N LEU A 206 -7.00 2.62 7.10
CA LEU A 206 -7.63 2.11 5.90
C LEU A 206 -7.09 0.72 5.58
N LEU A 207 -7.96 -0.25 5.44
CA LEU A 207 -7.62 -1.56 4.90
C LEU A 207 -7.79 -1.56 3.38
N GLY A 208 -6.73 -1.95 2.66
CA GLY A 208 -6.77 -2.27 1.23
C GLY A 208 -6.71 -3.78 1.04
N CYS A 209 -7.85 -4.39 0.78
CA CYS A 209 -7.99 -5.84 0.58
C CYS A 209 -7.81 -6.14 -0.90
N HIS A 210 -6.62 -6.57 -1.29
CA HIS A 210 -6.25 -6.73 -2.69
C HIS A 210 -6.29 -8.18 -3.13
N TYR A 211 -6.81 -8.39 -4.33
CA TYR A 211 -6.86 -9.68 -5.01
C TYR A 211 -6.25 -9.54 -6.39
N TYR A 212 -5.22 -10.33 -6.66
CA TYR A 212 -4.48 -10.31 -7.93
C TYR A 212 -4.69 -11.66 -8.61
N PRO A 213 -5.62 -11.77 -9.55
CA PRO A 213 -5.82 -13.01 -10.30
C PRO A 213 -4.58 -13.42 -11.08
N ALA A 214 -4.45 -14.71 -11.42
CA ALA A 214 -3.46 -15.16 -12.40
C ALA A 214 -3.61 -14.35 -13.70
N CYS A 215 -2.49 -13.91 -14.28
CA CYS A 215 -2.47 -13.08 -15.46
C CYS A 215 -1.95 -13.87 -16.66
N PRO A 216 -2.65 -13.96 -17.78
CA PRO A 216 -2.17 -14.69 -18.95
C PRO A 216 -0.95 -14.02 -19.62
N GLU A 217 -0.83 -12.69 -19.48
CA GLU A 217 0.27 -11.91 -20.07
C GLU A 217 0.90 -10.96 -19.03
N PRO A 218 1.58 -11.48 -17.99
CA PRO A 218 2.07 -10.67 -16.86
C PRO A 218 3.15 -9.66 -17.26
N HIS A 219 3.78 -9.83 -18.41
CA HIS A 219 4.80 -8.91 -18.93
C HIS A 219 4.22 -7.61 -19.53
N LEU A 220 2.90 -7.54 -19.74
CA LEU A 220 2.21 -6.37 -20.29
C LEU A 220 1.53 -5.51 -19.23
N THR A 221 1.41 -5.98 -17.99
CA THR A 221 0.62 -5.32 -16.96
C THR A 221 1.26 -5.38 -15.57
N LEU A 222 0.76 -4.56 -14.66
CA LEU A 222 1.21 -4.50 -13.26
C LEU A 222 0.01 -4.64 -12.30
N GLY A 223 0.21 -5.31 -11.19
CA GLY A 223 -0.76 -5.34 -10.08
C GLY A 223 -0.83 -4.00 -9.33
N ALA A 224 0.30 -3.31 -9.21
CA ALA A 224 0.39 -1.92 -8.76
C ALA A 224 1.59 -1.25 -9.43
N VAL A 225 1.39 -0.06 -9.99
CA VAL A 225 2.47 0.75 -10.58
C VAL A 225 3.41 1.25 -9.47
N ARG A 226 4.60 1.72 -9.86
CA ARG A 226 5.54 2.37 -8.93
C ARG A 226 4.89 3.52 -8.19
N HIS A 227 4.99 3.55 -6.87
CA HIS A 227 4.46 4.60 -6.01
C HIS A 227 5.11 4.56 -4.63
N SER A 228 4.97 5.64 -3.87
CA SER A 228 5.14 5.70 -2.42
C SER A 228 3.77 5.86 -1.76
N ASP A 229 3.66 5.50 -0.48
CA ASP A 229 2.39 5.57 0.24
C ASP A 229 2.20 6.92 0.93
N ALA A 230 1.07 7.57 0.69
CA ALA A 230 0.64 8.74 1.45
C ALA A 230 0.05 8.33 2.81
N SER A 231 0.85 7.68 3.64
CA SER A 231 0.54 7.21 4.99
C SER A 231 1.66 7.59 5.96
N PHE A 232 1.47 7.39 7.26
CA PHE A 232 2.58 7.39 8.22
C PHE A 232 3.36 6.07 8.14
N LEU A 233 2.67 4.96 8.37
CA LEU A 233 3.17 3.61 8.17
C LEU A 233 2.16 2.83 7.34
N THR A 234 2.67 1.86 6.60
CA THR A 234 1.87 0.84 5.94
C THR A 234 2.31 -0.54 6.42
N LEU A 235 1.36 -1.38 6.83
CA LEU A 235 1.61 -2.77 7.15
C LEU A 235 0.98 -3.65 6.08
N VAL A 236 1.72 -4.65 5.61
CA VAL A 236 1.25 -5.57 4.56
C VAL A 236 1.26 -7.00 5.07
N LEU A 237 0.07 -7.59 5.10
CA LEU A 237 -0.12 -9.03 5.25
C LEU A 237 -0.24 -9.64 3.84
N GLN A 238 0.56 -10.67 3.53
CA GLN A 238 0.54 -11.40 2.26
C GLN A 238 0.27 -12.88 2.51
N ASP A 239 -0.40 -13.53 1.55
CA ASP A 239 -0.73 -14.96 1.66
C ASP A 239 0.46 -15.91 1.43
N GLY A 240 1.58 -15.40 0.97
CA GLY A 240 2.81 -16.17 0.78
C GLY A 240 2.78 -17.17 -0.39
N THR A 241 1.71 -17.24 -1.15
CA THR A 241 1.56 -18.21 -2.25
C THR A 241 2.30 -17.77 -3.50
N VAL A 242 2.25 -16.46 -3.80
CA VAL A 242 2.87 -15.86 -4.98
C VAL A 242 3.57 -14.56 -4.58
N ASN A 243 4.83 -14.43 -4.94
CA ASN A 243 5.57 -13.18 -4.79
C ASN A 243 5.06 -12.10 -5.75
N GLY A 244 5.54 -10.88 -5.60
CA GLY A 244 5.17 -9.80 -6.52
C GLY A 244 5.44 -8.41 -5.97
N LEU A 245 5.53 -8.23 -4.66
CA LEU A 245 5.89 -6.94 -4.07
C LEU A 245 7.38 -6.68 -4.27
N GLN A 246 7.73 -5.53 -4.83
CA GLN A 246 9.10 -5.13 -5.12
C GLN A 246 9.36 -3.70 -4.64
N LEU A 247 10.56 -3.47 -4.10
CA LEU A 247 11.05 -2.16 -3.67
C LEU A 247 12.06 -1.62 -4.67
N LEU A 248 12.02 -0.32 -4.93
CA LEU A 248 13.02 0.38 -5.71
C LEU A 248 14.06 0.98 -4.77
N VAL A 249 15.28 0.51 -4.86
CA VAL A 249 16.39 0.94 -4.00
C VAL A 249 17.65 1.19 -4.80
N ASN A 250 18.59 1.95 -4.24
CA ASN A 250 19.91 2.12 -4.84
C ASN A 250 20.83 0.98 -4.40
N ASN A 251 21.46 0.31 -5.35
CA ASN A 251 22.50 -0.67 -5.07
C ASN A 251 23.84 0.01 -4.68
N ASN A 252 24.86 -0.81 -4.38
CA ASN A 252 26.19 -0.32 -4.02
C ASN A 252 26.89 0.53 -5.13
N LYS A 253 26.40 0.48 -6.36
CA LYS A 253 26.86 1.29 -7.48
C LYS A 253 26.00 2.55 -7.72
N GLN A 254 25.12 2.89 -6.77
CA GLN A 254 24.15 4.00 -6.87
C GLN A 254 23.18 3.87 -8.06
N GLN A 255 22.90 2.64 -8.50
CA GLN A 255 21.92 2.37 -9.54
C GLN A 255 20.59 1.96 -8.91
N GLU A 256 19.49 2.49 -9.41
CA GLU A 256 18.15 2.05 -9.03
C GLU A 256 17.94 0.58 -9.46
N VAL A 257 17.58 -0.27 -8.52
CA VAL A 257 17.27 -1.68 -8.76
C VAL A 257 16.00 -2.07 -8.02
N TRP A 258 15.24 -2.99 -8.60
CA TRP A 258 14.11 -3.60 -7.91
C TRP A 258 14.60 -4.76 -7.04
N VAL A 259 14.11 -4.79 -5.80
CA VAL A 259 14.35 -5.89 -4.85
C VAL A 259 13.01 -6.51 -4.51
N GLU A 260 12.93 -7.83 -4.62
CA GLU A 260 11.72 -8.57 -4.24
C GLU A 260 11.59 -8.64 -2.72
N VAL A 261 10.38 -8.44 -2.23
CA VAL A 261 10.04 -8.62 -0.82
C VAL A 261 9.60 -10.07 -0.61
N PRO A 262 10.39 -10.88 0.10
CA PRO A 262 10.02 -12.28 0.32
C PRO A 262 8.78 -12.35 1.22
N ALA A 263 7.92 -13.31 0.94
CA ALA A 263 6.88 -13.71 1.87
C ALA A 263 7.50 -14.61 2.95
N VAL A 264 7.70 -14.06 4.14
CA VAL A 264 8.18 -14.80 5.32
C VAL A 264 6.98 -15.23 6.15
N ALA A 265 6.88 -16.51 6.44
CA ALA A 265 5.77 -17.06 7.23
C ALA A 265 5.67 -16.35 8.60
N GLY A 266 4.48 -15.93 8.98
CA GLY A 266 4.22 -15.23 10.24
C GLY A 266 4.79 -13.82 10.34
N ALA A 267 5.35 -13.25 9.25
CA ALA A 267 5.82 -11.86 9.24
C ALA A 267 4.78 -10.91 8.64
N LEU A 268 4.83 -9.68 9.08
CA LEU A 268 4.20 -8.53 8.42
C LEU A 268 5.28 -7.63 7.81
N ALA A 269 5.05 -7.17 6.60
CA ALA A 269 5.92 -6.15 6.02
C ALA A 269 5.48 -4.77 6.49
N VAL A 270 6.46 -3.92 6.80
CA VAL A 270 6.25 -2.54 7.30
C VAL A 270 7.03 -1.60 6.42
N ASN A 271 6.37 -0.57 5.89
CA ASN A 271 7.04 0.52 5.19
C ASN A 271 6.68 1.89 5.75
N VAL A 272 7.67 2.75 5.76
CA VAL A 272 7.55 4.18 6.05
C VAL A 272 6.79 4.84 4.89
N GLY A 273 5.78 5.63 5.22
CA GLY A 273 5.06 6.44 4.26
C GLY A 273 5.53 7.89 4.19
N ASP A 274 5.01 8.62 3.21
CA ASP A 274 5.41 10.00 2.91
C ASP A 274 5.17 10.95 4.09
N PHE A 275 4.07 10.76 4.86
CA PHE A 275 3.82 11.58 6.06
C PHE A 275 4.88 11.39 7.13
N LEU A 276 5.32 10.15 7.37
CA LEU A 276 6.34 9.89 8.36
C LEU A 276 7.72 10.39 7.90
N GLN A 277 8.03 10.32 6.60
CA GLN A 277 9.23 10.95 6.05
C GLN A 277 9.19 12.47 6.23
N HIS A 278 8.05 13.12 5.95
CA HIS A 278 7.87 14.55 6.15
C HIS A 278 8.07 14.93 7.63
N VAL A 279 7.33 14.29 8.53
CA VAL A 279 7.37 14.59 9.98
C VAL A 279 8.76 14.29 10.57
N SER A 280 9.43 13.23 10.13
CA SER A 280 10.80 12.91 10.58
C SER A 280 11.89 13.80 9.94
N ASN A 281 11.52 14.80 9.17
CA ASN A 281 12.45 15.70 8.47
C ASN A 281 13.48 14.97 7.61
N ASP A 282 13.04 13.98 6.81
CA ASP A 282 13.88 13.10 5.98
C ASP A 282 14.75 12.06 6.73
N ARG A 283 14.63 11.94 8.01
CA ARG A 283 15.38 10.90 8.74
C ARG A 283 14.89 9.51 8.37
N PHE A 284 13.60 9.30 8.33
CA PHE A 284 13.00 8.06 7.82
C PHE A 284 12.68 8.20 6.34
N LYS A 285 12.81 7.12 5.58
CA LYS A 285 12.68 7.11 4.13
C LYS A 285 11.39 6.46 3.69
N SER A 286 10.56 7.19 2.93
CA SER A 286 9.45 6.58 2.20
C SER A 286 10.00 5.92 0.94
N VAL A 287 9.75 4.63 0.77
CA VAL A 287 10.31 3.84 -0.32
C VAL A 287 9.32 3.67 -1.46
N VAL A 288 9.81 3.82 -2.67
CA VAL A 288 9.05 3.51 -3.89
C VAL A 288 8.93 1.99 -4.05
N HIS A 289 7.72 1.52 -4.30
CA HIS A 289 7.45 0.11 -4.48
C HIS A 289 6.42 -0.13 -5.59
N ARG A 290 6.31 -1.38 -6.04
CA ARG A 290 5.32 -1.83 -7.03
C ARG A 290 4.89 -3.26 -6.75
N VAL A 291 3.84 -3.71 -7.42
CA VAL A 291 3.44 -5.13 -7.45
C VAL A 291 3.41 -5.58 -8.90
N VAL A 292 4.21 -6.58 -9.23
CA VAL A 292 4.18 -7.22 -10.56
C VAL A 292 3.02 -8.20 -10.66
N SER A 293 2.47 -8.33 -11.87
CA SER A 293 1.50 -9.39 -12.17
C SER A 293 2.23 -10.72 -12.36
N ASN A 294 1.53 -11.83 -12.12
CA ASN A 294 2.11 -13.17 -12.22
C ASN A 294 1.16 -14.09 -12.99
N SER A 295 1.71 -15.07 -13.72
CA SER A 295 0.95 -16.13 -14.38
C SER A 295 0.38 -17.15 -13.39
N GLU A 296 0.96 -17.24 -12.19
CA GLU A 296 0.44 -18.01 -11.08
C GLU A 296 -0.40 -17.11 -10.17
N GLY A 297 -1.41 -17.69 -9.52
CA GLY A 297 -2.27 -16.94 -8.63
C GLY A 297 -3.50 -17.70 -8.20
N PRO A 298 -4.40 -17.06 -7.47
CA PRO A 298 -4.37 -15.65 -7.10
C PRO A 298 -3.40 -15.35 -5.96
N ARG A 299 -2.82 -14.15 -5.95
CA ARG A 299 -2.17 -13.55 -4.78
C ARG A 299 -3.18 -12.72 -4.01
N VAL A 300 -3.19 -12.84 -2.70
CA VAL A 300 -4.02 -12.03 -1.80
C VAL A 300 -3.13 -11.23 -0.86
N SER A 301 -3.47 -9.97 -0.62
CA SER A 301 -2.81 -9.18 0.41
C SER A 301 -3.78 -8.20 1.09
N VAL A 302 -3.52 -7.93 2.36
CA VAL A 302 -4.21 -6.89 3.13
C VAL A 302 -3.20 -5.83 3.53
N VAL A 303 -3.44 -4.63 3.05
CA VAL A 303 -2.58 -3.46 3.28
C VAL A 303 -3.28 -2.54 4.25
N CYS A 304 -2.61 -2.24 5.37
CA CYS A 304 -3.13 -1.42 6.46
C CYS A 304 -2.42 -0.06 6.43
N PHE A 305 -3.10 0.97 5.95
CA PHE A 305 -2.57 2.33 5.87
C PHE A 305 -2.93 3.12 7.13
N PHE A 306 -1.96 3.48 7.95
CA PHE A 306 -2.12 4.48 9.01
C PHE A 306 -2.07 5.86 8.39
N ARG A 307 -3.24 6.50 8.28
CA ARG A 307 -3.41 7.73 7.51
C ARG A 307 -3.45 8.96 8.38
N ALA A 308 -3.02 10.08 7.80
CA ALA A 308 -3.17 11.40 8.40
C ALA A 308 -4.64 11.88 8.37
N ASN A 309 -5.00 12.70 9.34
CA ASN A 309 -6.25 13.47 9.29
C ASN A 309 -6.10 14.59 8.24
N MET A 310 -7.03 14.63 7.28
CA MET A 310 -6.96 15.53 6.12
C MET A 310 -6.89 17.01 6.49
N ALA A 311 -7.54 17.43 7.57
CA ALA A 311 -7.59 18.82 8.00
C ALA A 311 -6.37 19.26 8.83
N THR A 312 -5.55 18.31 9.31
CA THR A 312 -4.43 18.60 10.21
C THR A 312 -3.23 19.16 9.44
N LEU A 313 -2.57 20.14 10.07
CA LEU A 313 -1.29 20.68 9.65
C LEU A 313 -0.17 19.82 10.25
N TYR A 314 0.79 19.45 9.42
CA TYR A 314 1.96 18.70 9.81
C TYR A 314 3.24 19.50 9.57
N GLU A 315 4.12 19.49 10.57
CA GLU A 315 5.42 20.15 10.54
C GLU A 315 6.54 19.13 10.70
N PRO A 316 7.70 19.35 10.08
CA PRO A 316 8.89 18.55 10.36
C PRO A 316 9.34 18.71 11.82
N VAL A 317 9.62 17.60 12.49
CA VAL A 317 10.16 17.59 13.84
C VAL A 317 11.67 17.77 13.76
N ILE A 318 12.17 18.83 14.41
CA ILE A 318 13.60 19.07 14.53
C ILE A 318 14.06 18.52 15.88
N VAL A 319 14.82 17.43 15.83
CA VAL A 319 15.46 16.83 17.00
C VAL A 319 16.86 17.43 17.16
N ASP A 320 17.26 17.75 18.38
CA ASP A 320 18.60 18.25 18.76
C ASP A 320 18.91 19.71 18.40
N GLY A 321 17.94 20.49 17.87
CA GLY A 321 18.12 21.92 17.59
C GLY A 321 19.19 22.26 16.55
N SER A 322 19.77 21.27 15.87
CA SER A 322 20.92 21.41 14.97
C SER A 322 20.58 21.41 13.48
N GLY A 323 19.31 21.16 13.13
CA GLY A 323 18.88 21.08 11.74
C GLY A 323 17.86 22.17 11.36
N SER A 324 17.88 22.62 10.11
CA SER A 324 16.78 23.38 9.53
C SER A 324 15.68 22.46 9.00
N PRO A 325 14.41 22.91 8.97
CA PRO A 325 13.37 22.17 8.29
C PRO A 325 13.75 21.93 6.83
N ARG A 326 13.56 20.70 6.34
CA ARG A 326 13.72 20.34 4.92
C ARG A 326 12.44 20.47 4.13
N TYR A 327 11.33 20.56 4.85
CA TYR A 327 9.98 20.68 4.29
C TYR A 327 9.26 21.84 4.95
N ARG A 328 8.35 22.47 4.19
CA ARG A 328 7.40 23.42 4.76
C ARG A 328 6.31 22.67 5.54
N THR A 329 5.60 23.40 6.39
CA THR A 329 4.32 22.96 6.96
C THR A 329 3.34 22.64 5.85
N ILE A 330 2.61 21.53 5.95
CA ILE A 330 1.63 21.08 4.96
C ILE A 330 0.33 20.67 5.62
N LYS A 331 -0.78 20.86 4.91
CA LYS A 331 -2.01 20.13 5.22
C LYS A 331 -1.93 18.72 4.63
N ALA A 332 -2.50 17.72 5.32
CA ALA A 332 -2.53 16.37 4.81
C ALA A 332 -3.17 16.28 3.42
N GLU A 333 -4.24 17.03 3.16
CA GLU A 333 -4.92 17.07 1.86
C GLU A 333 -4.00 17.46 0.69
N GLU A 334 -3.00 18.32 0.93
CA GLU A 334 -2.04 18.75 -0.10
C GLU A 334 -1.14 17.58 -0.54
N LEU A 335 -0.64 16.78 0.41
CA LEU A 335 0.20 15.63 0.12
C LEU A 335 -0.61 14.53 -0.60
N PHE A 336 -1.83 14.24 -0.16
CA PHE A 336 -2.72 13.32 -0.84
C PHE A 336 -3.04 13.77 -2.28
N GLY A 337 -3.28 15.07 -2.48
CA GLY A 337 -3.50 15.66 -3.81
C GLY A 337 -2.28 15.49 -4.71
N SER A 338 -1.08 15.74 -4.19
CA SER A 338 0.19 15.55 -4.89
C SER A 338 0.41 14.09 -5.28
N SER A 339 0.21 13.15 -4.36
CA SER A 339 0.34 11.71 -4.60
C SER A 339 -0.63 11.22 -5.69
N ARG A 340 -1.89 11.67 -5.66
CA ARG A 340 -2.88 11.35 -6.69
C ARG A 340 -2.49 11.88 -8.07
N ASN A 341 -1.83 13.04 -8.15
CA ASN A 341 -1.40 13.63 -9.42
C ASN A 341 -0.19 12.90 -10.03
N ILE A 342 0.72 12.40 -9.20
CA ILE A 342 1.88 11.61 -9.64
C ILE A 342 1.44 10.27 -10.21
N LEU A 343 0.46 9.61 -9.62
CA LEU A 343 -0.10 8.35 -10.13
C LEU A 343 -0.71 8.47 -11.53
N LYS A 344 -1.06 9.71 -11.98
CA LYS A 344 -1.53 9.97 -13.35
C LYS A 344 -0.40 9.99 -14.39
N SER A 345 0.85 10.11 -13.96
CA SER A 345 2.02 10.18 -14.84
C SER A 345 2.82 8.88 -14.74
N ALA A 346 2.76 8.05 -15.76
CA ALA A 346 3.49 6.76 -15.82
C ALA A 346 5.02 6.92 -15.70
N SER A 347 5.56 8.11 -16.02
CA SER A 347 7.00 8.38 -16.12
C SER A 347 7.57 9.21 -14.98
N SER A 348 6.78 9.60 -13.97
CA SER A 348 7.29 10.48 -12.91
C SER A 348 8.25 9.72 -11.98
N SER A 349 9.53 10.09 -12.00
CA SER A 349 10.52 9.68 -11.00
C SER A 349 10.38 10.45 -9.67
N ARG A 350 9.50 11.46 -9.62
CA ARG A 350 9.34 12.33 -8.45
C ARG A 350 8.40 11.70 -7.43
N THR A 351 8.78 11.77 -6.15
CA THR A 351 7.88 11.48 -5.04
C THR A 351 6.95 12.67 -4.77
N ALA A 352 5.79 12.43 -4.15
CA ALA A 352 4.86 13.48 -3.78
C ALA A 352 5.51 14.56 -2.90
N LEU A 353 6.44 14.15 -2.03
CA LEU A 353 7.17 15.02 -1.11
C LEU A 353 8.12 16.01 -1.80
N ALA A 354 8.55 15.76 -3.02
CA ALA A 354 9.47 16.66 -3.74
C ALA A 354 8.91 18.08 -3.90
N ASN A 355 7.58 18.22 -3.95
CA ASN A 355 6.89 19.51 -4.12
C ASN A 355 6.82 20.34 -2.82
N PHE A 356 7.20 19.77 -1.68
CA PHE A 356 7.08 20.40 -0.36
C PHE A 356 8.44 20.68 0.29
N ARG A 357 9.53 20.40 -0.42
CA ARG A 357 10.91 20.72 0.04
C ARG A 357 11.14 22.23 0.04
N LEU A 358 11.88 22.70 1.07
CA LEU A 358 12.37 24.09 1.20
C LEU A 358 13.65 24.29 0.40
#